data_706d1e24e412b88b09f23d08ca7110e7
#
_entry.id   706d1e24e412b88b09f23d08ca7110e7
#
_cell.length_a   1.000
_cell.length_b   1.000
_cell.length_c   1.000
_cell.angle_alpha   90.00
_cell.angle_beta   90.00
_cell.angle_gamma   90.00
#
_symmetry.space_group_name_H-M   'P 1'
#
loop_
_entity.id
_entity.type
_entity.pdbx_description
1 polymer ?
#
loop_
_entity_poly.entity_id
_entity_poly.type
_entity_poly.pdbx_seq_one_letter_code
_entity_poly.pdbx_strand_id
1 'polypeptide(L)'
;MLFRSELVIPRVTVGKSADGRRWVTVIDGAEDAIGATTRPAPRAQEFTVRPLTPVDRYLSAVTAARDAVRSGALTKAVIAREVEVSSPDPIDVHAVLLRLKATFGRSHRYSIDGFIGASPELLIAVNGNEVRSHPLAGTTPRTGDPDTDRRAANELLASEKNQIEHRVVIDMIHDTLLPWCSYLDWEPEPSIVTVANVQHLGTAMEGHLSDPRPNVLELVEALLPTPALGGFPRADALELIAREEGFTRGRYGGAVGWVDAAGDGVWAVAIRCAELSADRRSARLVAGGGIVADSEPLAELAETQAKLQAMLSAIVRP
;
A
#
# COMPACT_ATOMS: atom_id res chain seq x y z
N MET A 1 4.99 18.30 6.22
CA MET A 1 4.62 16.97 6.75
C MET A 1 3.88 16.22 5.67
N LEU A 2 4.44 15.12 5.17
CA LEU A 2 3.88 14.38 4.02
C LEU A 2 2.77 13.39 4.43
N PHE A 3 2.71 12.99 5.71
CA PHE A 3 1.83 11.94 6.21
C PHE A 3 0.99 12.39 7.41
N ARG A 4 -0.22 11.83 7.52
CA ARG A 4 -1.11 11.96 8.69
C ARG A 4 -1.15 10.62 9.41
N SER A 5 -1.08 10.63 10.75
CA SER A 5 -1.18 9.43 11.59
C SER A 5 -2.41 9.53 12.50
N GLU A 6 -3.05 8.40 12.74
CA GLU A 6 -4.23 8.28 13.58
C GLU A 6 -4.22 6.92 14.28
N LEU A 7 -4.54 6.89 15.57
CA LEU A 7 -4.74 5.68 16.35
C LEU A 7 -6.20 5.65 16.85
N VAL A 8 -6.88 4.53 16.62
CA VAL A 8 -8.27 4.32 17.03
C VAL A 8 -8.34 3.14 18.00
N ILE A 9 -8.95 3.36 19.18
CA ILE A 9 -9.30 2.29 20.10
C ILE A 9 -10.79 1.98 19.87
N PRO A 10 -11.15 0.82 19.28
CA PRO A 10 -12.54 0.51 18.98
C PRO A 10 -13.32 0.14 20.25
N ARG A 11 -14.54 0.64 20.39
CA ARG A 11 -15.45 0.30 21.50
C ARG A 11 -15.86 -1.18 21.46
N VAL A 12 -15.98 -1.75 20.28
CA VAL A 12 -16.27 -3.16 20.04
C VAL A 12 -15.34 -3.70 18.95
N THR A 13 -14.65 -4.79 19.25
CA THR A 13 -13.82 -5.51 18.27
C THR A 13 -14.39 -6.91 18.04
N VAL A 14 -14.66 -7.25 16.79
CA VAL A 14 -15.03 -8.61 16.38
C VAL A 14 -13.86 -9.21 15.62
N GLY A 15 -13.29 -10.28 16.14
CA GLY A 15 -12.15 -10.96 15.56
C GLY A 15 -12.49 -12.36 15.05
N LYS A 16 -11.70 -12.79 14.04
CA LYS A 16 -11.68 -14.18 13.55
C LYS A 16 -10.24 -14.54 13.21
N SER A 17 -9.73 -15.58 13.87
CA SER A 17 -8.39 -16.12 13.58
C SER A 17 -8.38 -17.01 12.31
N ALA A 18 -7.18 -17.32 11.82
CA ALA A 18 -6.98 -18.18 10.65
C ALA A 18 -7.54 -19.59 10.84
N ASP A 19 -7.50 -20.12 12.07
CA ASP A 19 -8.09 -21.40 12.45
C ASP A 19 -9.63 -21.37 12.60
N GLY A 20 -10.25 -20.20 12.37
CA GLY A 20 -11.69 -20.01 12.37
C GLY A 20 -12.30 -19.65 13.71
N ARG A 21 -11.53 -19.56 14.80
CA ARG A 21 -12.01 -19.05 16.09
C ARG A 21 -12.50 -17.62 15.94
N ARG A 22 -13.59 -17.28 16.65
CA ARG A 22 -14.20 -15.96 16.64
C ARG A 22 -14.29 -15.44 18.06
N TRP A 23 -14.08 -14.14 18.22
CA TRP A 23 -14.22 -13.47 19.52
C TRP A 23 -14.82 -12.09 19.35
N VAL A 24 -15.36 -11.58 20.44
CA VAL A 24 -15.81 -10.19 20.56
C VAL A 24 -15.16 -9.62 21.82
N THR A 25 -14.54 -8.48 21.68
CA THR A 25 -14.05 -7.66 22.80
C THR A 25 -14.90 -6.40 22.88
N VAL A 26 -15.41 -6.08 24.06
CA VAL A 26 -16.27 -4.92 24.31
C VAL A 26 -15.62 -4.10 25.40
N ILE A 27 -15.51 -2.78 25.19
CA ILE A 27 -15.14 -1.85 26.25
C ILE A 27 -16.40 -1.59 27.11
N ASP A 28 -16.22 -1.56 28.42
CA ASP A 28 -17.31 -1.34 29.38
C ASP A 28 -18.22 -0.18 28.97
N GLY A 29 -19.52 -0.45 28.97
CA GLY A 29 -20.56 0.52 28.54
C GLY A 29 -20.74 0.62 27.03
N ALA A 30 -20.21 -0.29 26.24
CA ALA A 30 -20.34 -0.33 24.78
C ALA A 30 -21.18 -1.51 24.26
N GLU A 31 -21.88 -2.23 25.15
CA GLU A 31 -22.66 -3.42 24.83
C GLU A 31 -23.81 -3.13 23.85
N ASP A 32 -24.36 -1.92 23.91
CA ASP A 32 -25.41 -1.41 23.01
C ASP A 32 -24.96 -1.32 21.54
N ALA A 33 -23.65 -1.24 21.29
CA ALA A 33 -23.09 -1.21 19.94
C ALA A 33 -23.08 -2.60 19.27
N ILE A 34 -23.28 -3.68 20.03
CA ILE A 34 -23.37 -5.04 19.49
C ILE A 34 -24.70 -5.22 18.76
N GLY A 35 -24.63 -5.61 17.49
CA GLY A 35 -25.83 -5.87 16.68
C GLY A 35 -26.47 -4.61 16.08
N ALA A 36 -25.88 -3.43 16.26
CA ALA A 36 -26.32 -2.24 15.54
C ALA A 36 -26.17 -2.47 14.02
N THR A 37 -27.30 -2.37 13.30
CA THR A 37 -27.33 -2.50 11.84
C THR A 37 -27.37 -1.15 11.20
N THR A 38 -26.47 -0.89 10.24
CA THR A 38 -26.57 0.28 9.37
C THR A 38 -27.49 -0.02 8.18
N ARG A 39 -28.38 0.92 7.82
CA ARG A 39 -29.11 0.81 6.56
C ARG A 39 -28.13 0.83 5.40
N PRO A 40 -28.29 -0.06 4.38
CA PRO A 40 -27.55 0.07 3.15
C PRO A 40 -27.74 1.47 2.56
N ALA A 41 -26.65 2.11 2.15
CA ALA A 41 -26.73 3.36 1.41
C ALA A 41 -27.35 3.10 0.01
N PRO A 42 -28.08 4.07 -0.57
CA PRO A 42 -28.47 3.99 -1.97
C PRO A 42 -27.24 3.77 -2.84
N ARG A 43 -27.33 2.91 -3.86
CA ARG A 43 -26.22 2.68 -4.77
C ARG A 43 -26.05 3.89 -5.67
N ALA A 44 -24.90 4.52 -5.62
CA ALA A 44 -24.50 5.52 -6.59
C ALA A 44 -24.46 4.88 -8.00
N GLN A 45 -25.09 5.51 -8.96
CA GLN A 45 -25.21 5.01 -10.34
C GLN A 45 -24.39 5.83 -11.33
N GLU A 46 -23.99 7.03 -10.92
CA GLU A 46 -23.29 7.98 -11.77
C GLU A 46 -21.97 8.41 -11.12
N PHE A 47 -20.90 8.33 -11.89
CA PHE A 47 -19.57 8.70 -11.41
C PHE A 47 -18.83 9.55 -12.43
N THR A 48 -18.16 10.58 -11.94
CA THR A 48 -17.22 11.37 -12.71
C THR A 48 -15.81 11.09 -12.19
N VAL A 49 -14.88 10.82 -13.12
CA VAL A 49 -13.46 10.60 -12.80
C VAL A 49 -12.64 11.70 -13.43
N ARG A 50 -11.83 12.39 -12.62
CA ARG A 50 -10.94 13.44 -13.11
C ARG A 50 -9.53 13.34 -12.52
N PRO A 51 -8.47 13.60 -13.27
CA PRO A 51 -7.14 13.74 -12.71
C PRO A 51 -7.09 15.02 -11.86
N LEU A 52 -6.55 14.92 -10.64
CA LEU A 52 -6.19 16.07 -9.80
C LEU A 52 -4.78 16.53 -10.12
N THR A 53 -3.88 15.58 -10.39
CA THR A 53 -2.53 15.89 -10.88
C THR A 53 -2.58 15.94 -12.41
N PRO A 54 -2.26 17.09 -13.05
CA PRO A 54 -2.11 17.18 -14.51
C PRO A 54 -1.06 16.20 -15.02
N VAL A 55 -1.32 15.60 -16.20
CA VAL A 55 -0.44 14.58 -16.77
C VAL A 55 0.95 15.12 -17.06
N ASP A 56 1.05 16.32 -17.63
CA ASP A 56 2.32 17.01 -17.92
C ASP A 56 3.15 17.26 -16.66
N ARG A 57 2.50 17.62 -15.55
CA ARG A 57 3.17 17.76 -14.25
C ARG A 57 3.74 16.43 -13.77
N TYR A 58 2.95 15.35 -13.84
CA TYR A 58 3.43 14.02 -13.46
C TYR A 58 4.63 13.59 -14.32
N LEU A 59 4.56 13.75 -15.64
CA LEU A 59 5.65 13.41 -16.55
C LEU A 59 6.92 14.22 -16.26
N SER A 60 6.78 15.52 -15.94
CA SER A 60 7.89 16.38 -15.52
C SER A 60 8.52 15.91 -14.21
N ALA A 61 7.70 15.54 -13.20
CA ALA A 61 8.18 15.03 -11.92
C ALA A 61 8.92 13.69 -12.07
N VAL A 62 8.43 12.79 -12.92
CA VAL A 62 9.12 11.53 -13.26
C VAL A 62 10.46 11.80 -13.93
N THR A 63 10.51 12.76 -14.86
CA THR A 63 11.74 13.17 -15.54
C THR A 63 12.76 13.72 -14.54
N ALA A 64 12.34 14.63 -13.65
CA ALA A 64 13.20 15.20 -12.61
C ALA A 64 13.77 14.11 -11.66
N ALA A 65 12.91 13.16 -11.25
CA ALA A 65 13.34 12.04 -10.41
C ALA A 65 14.35 11.14 -11.14
N ARG A 66 14.08 10.77 -12.39
CA ARG A 66 15.02 9.98 -13.21
C ARG A 66 16.36 10.67 -13.37
N ASP A 67 16.36 11.97 -13.66
CA ASP A 67 17.58 12.74 -13.85
C ASP A 67 18.38 12.86 -12.54
N ALA A 68 17.72 12.97 -11.39
CA ALA A 68 18.37 12.90 -10.08
C ALA A 68 19.02 11.53 -9.82
N VAL A 69 18.37 10.42 -10.26
CA VAL A 69 18.96 9.08 -10.20
C VAL A 69 20.18 8.98 -11.14
N ARG A 70 20.05 9.45 -12.38
CA ARG A 70 21.15 9.40 -13.38
C ARG A 70 22.38 10.22 -12.96
N SER A 71 22.17 11.31 -12.22
CA SER A 71 23.28 12.11 -11.66
C SER A 71 23.93 11.48 -10.42
N GLY A 72 23.39 10.39 -9.90
CA GLY A 72 23.88 9.73 -8.67
C GLY A 72 23.42 10.42 -7.37
N ALA A 73 22.56 11.43 -7.44
CA ALA A 73 21.99 12.06 -6.24
C ALA A 73 21.01 11.14 -5.50
N LEU A 74 20.34 10.26 -6.24
CA LEU A 74 19.43 9.24 -5.70
C LEU A 74 19.72 7.89 -6.34
N THR A 75 19.35 6.81 -5.65
CA THR A 75 19.27 5.47 -6.23
C THR A 75 17.86 5.20 -6.78
N LYS A 76 16.84 5.74 -6.08
CA LYS A 76 15.43 5.56 -6.42
C LYS A 76 14.60 6.69 -5.79
N ALA A 77 13.54 7.10 -6.48
CA ALA A 77 12.46 7.90 -5.89
C ALA A 77 11.10 7.35 -6.35
N VAL A 78 10.05 7.54 -5.54
CA VAL A 78 8.68 7.17 -5.94
C VAL A 78 7.89 8.43 -6.23
N ILE A 79 7.38 8.55 -7.45
CA ILE A 79 6.54 9.70 -7.86
C ILE A 79 5.10 9.25 -7.98
N ALA A 80 4.21 9.94 -7.26
CA ALA A 80 2.79 9.64 -7.22
C ALA A 80 1.95 10.72 -7.91
N ARG A 81 0.71 10.36 -8.24
CA ARG A 81 -0.32 11.26 -8.77
C ARG A 81 -1.70 10.95 -8.21
N GLU A 82 -2.57 11.92 -8.31
CA GLU A 82 -3.92 11.89 -7.74
C GLU A 82 -4.99 11.84 -8.82
N VAL A 83 -6.07 11.11 -8.50
CA VAL A 83 -7.32 11.08 -9.27
C VAL A 83 -8.48 11.20 -8.30
N GLU A 84 -9.50 11.97 -8.67
CA GLU A 84 -10.76 12.05 -7.93
C GLU A 84 -11.86 11.30 -8.65
N VAL A 85 -12.65 10.59 -7.87
CA VAL A 85 -13.94 10.03 -8.27
C VAL A 85 -15.03 10.77 -7.50
N SER A 86 -16.04 11.30 -8.19
CA SER A 86 -17.17 11.96 -7.56
C SER A 86 -18.50 11.36 -8.01
N SER A 87 -19.51 11.44 -7.17
CA SER A 87 -20.87 10.96 -7.42
C SER A 87 -21.89 11.91 -6.77
N PRO A 88 -23.09 12.10 -7.36
CA PRO A 88 -24.18 12.82 -6.73
C PRO A 88 -24.68 12.13 -5.45
N ASP A 89 -24.49 10.80 -5.34
CA ASP A 89 -24.89 9.99 -4.19
C ASP A 89 -23.68 9.55 -3.35
N PRO A 90 -23.83 9.32 -2.04
CA PRO A 90 -22.77 8.80 -1.20
C PRO A 90 -22.26 7.43 -1.67
N ILE A 91 -20.96 7.27 -1.75
CA ILE A 91 -20.28 6.01 -2.09
C ILE A 91 -20.56 4.98 -0.98
N ASP A 92 -21.08 3.82 -1.36
CA ASP A 92 -21.32 2.70 -0.46
C ASP A 92 -20.02 1.96 -0.14
N VAL A 93 -19.39 2.31 0.99
CA VAL A 93 -18.14 1.73 1.48
C VAL A 93 -18.24 0.22 1.65
N HIS A 94 -19.38 -0.31 2.13
CA HIS A 94 -19.56 -1.74 2.33
C HIS A 94 -19.52 -2.50 0.99
N ALA A 95 -20.23 -1.98 -0.01
CA ALA A 95 -20.21 -2.55 -1.35
C ALA A 95 -18.79 -2.50 -1.97
N VAL A 96 -18.05 -1.39 -1.79
CA VAL A 96 -16.64 -1.28 -2.22
C VAL A 96 -15.78 -2.34 -1.57
N LEU A 97 -15.87 -2.52 -0.24
CA LEU A 97 -15.09 -3.54 0.49
C LEU A 97 -15.44 -4.96 0.07
N LEU A 98 -16.70 -5.26 -0.25
CA LEU A 98 -17.10 -6.57 -0.78
C LEU A 98 -16.50 -6.84 -2.16
N ARG A 99 -16.49 -5.83 -3.05
CA ARG A 99 -15.85 -5.94 -4.38
C ARG A 99 -14.33 -6.13 -4.25
N LEU A 100 -13.68 -5.36 -3.35
CA LEU A 100 -12.26 -5.54 -3.05
C LEU A 100 -11.98 -6.95 -2.52
N LYS A 101 -12.86 -7.50 -1.66
CA LYS A 101 -12.75 -8.88 -1.18
C LYS A 101 -12.84 -9.90 -2.32
N ALA A 102 -13.75 -9.72 -3.23
CA ALA A 102 -13.95 -10.64 -4.35
C ALA A 102 -12.78 -10.60 -5.35
N THR A 103 -12.20 -9.40 -5.59
CA THR A 103 -11.17 -9.21 -6.60
C THR A 103 -9.75 -9.35 -6.04
N PHE A 104 -9.52 -8.95 -4.79
CA PHE A 104 -8.20 -8.91 -4.12
C PHE A 104 -8.16 -9.80 -2.86
N GLY A 105 -8.60 -11.05 -2.96
CA GLY A 105 -8.89 -11.96 -1.85
C GLY A 105 -7.81 -12.08 -0.76
N ARG A 106 -6.52 -12.02 -1.10
CA ARG A 106 -5.40 -12.11 -0.16
C ARG A 106 -4.90 -10.78 0.36
N SER A 107 -5.46 -9.65 -0.10
CA SER A 107 -5.01 -8.32 0.32
C SER A 107 -5.49 -7.96 1.73
N HIS A 108 -4.73 -7.12 2.41
CA HIS A 108 -5.12 -6.46 3.65
C HIS A 108 -6.16 -5.39 3.35
N ARG A 109 -7.42 -5.67 3.67
CA ARG A 109 -8.54 -4.73 3.44
C ARG A 109 -8.83 -3.96 4.70
N TYR A 110 -9.06 -2.67 4.54
CA TYR A 110 -9.31 -1.77 5.65
C TYR A 110 -10.32 -0.68 5.30
N SER A 111 -10.95 -0.16 6.35
CA SER A 111 -11.78 1.03 6.31
C SER A 111 -11.68 1.73 7.66
N ILE A 112 -11.06 2.89 7.71
CA ILE A 112 -10.80 3.67 8.92
C ILE A 112 -11.10 5.13 8.60
N ASP A 113 -12.14 5.69 9.19
CA ASP A 113 -12.53 7.10 9.03
C ASP A 113 -12.43 7.61 7.58
N GLY A 114 -13.17 6.99 6.67
CA GLY A 114 -13.17 7.32 5.25
C GLY A 114 -11.93 6.91 4.45
N PHE A 115 -10.89 6.40 5.09
CA PHE A 115 -9.74 5.82 4.41
C PHE A 115 -9.96 4.35 4.15
N ILE A 116 -10.11 3.96 2.88
CA ILE A 116 -10.45 2.61 2.46
C ILE A 116 -9.40 2.04 1.51
N GLY A 117 -9.15 0.74 1.56
CA GLY A 117 -8.17 0.13 0.66
C GLY A 117 -8.06 -1.38 0.74
N ALA A 118 -7.21 -1.93 -0.15
CA ALA A 118 -6.86 -3.35 -0.23
C ALA A 118 -5.38 -3.49 -0.61
N SER A 119 -4.51 -3.39 0.39
CA SER A 119 -3.06 -3.49 0.19
C SER A 119 -2.60 -4.92 -0.03
N PRO A 120 -1.81 -5.21 -1.06
CA PRO A 120 -1.17 -6.51 -1.23
C PRO A 120 0.12 -6.66 -0.42
N GLU A 121 0.64 -5.59 0.19
CA GLU A 121 1.98 -5.52 0.73
C GLU A 121 1.97 -5.55 2.26
N LEU A 122 2.57 -6.58 2.85
CA LEU A 122 2.82 -6.68 4.27
C LEU A 122 4.07 -5.86 4.62
N LEU A 123 3.87 -4.75 5.35
CA LEU A 123 4.99 -3.97 5.87
C LEU A 123 5.71 -4.76 6.96
N ILE A 124 4.97 -5.18 7.98
CA ILE A 124 5.49 -5.96 9.09
C ILE A 124 4.37 -6.68 9.85
N ALA A 125 4.66 -7.87 10.33
CA ALA A 125 3.85 -8.59 11.30
C ALA A 125 4.74 -9.08 12.44
N VAL A 126 4.26 -8.94 13.66
CA VAL A 126 4.91 -9.46 14.87
C VAL A 126 3.93 -10.35 15.60
N ASN A 127 4.38 -11.54 15.98
CA ASN A 127 3.63 -12.50 16.77
C ASN A 127 4.59 -13.18 17.76
N GLY A 128 4.55 -12.78 19.01
CA GLY A 128 5.59 -13.12 19.99
C GLY A 128 6.94 -12.63 19.49
N ASN A 129 7.93 -13.49 19.38
CA ASN A 129 9.25 -13.13 18.89
C ASN A 129 9.40 -13.30 17.35
N GLU A 130 8.39 -13.83 16.67
CA GLU A 130 8.44 -13.93 15.20
C GLU A 130 8.13 -12.58 14.55
N VAL A 131 8.97 -12.17 13.61
CA VAL A 131 8.78 -10.98 12.78
C VAL A 131 8.76 -11.39 11.31
N ARG A 132 7.83 -10.83 10.55
CA ARG A 132 7.68 -11.09 9.11
C ARG A 132 7.45 -9.81 8.34
N SER A 133 8.00 -9.74 7.13
CA SER A 133 7.74 -8.70 6.14
C SER A 133 7.59 -9.32 4.75
N HIS A 134 6.85 -8.66 3.85
CA HIS A 134 6.74 -9.12 2.48
C HIS A 134 6.67 -7.92 1.53
N PRO A 135 7.81 -7.25 1.32
CA PRO A 135 7.89 -6.11 0.42
C PRO A 135 7.63 -6.48 -1.02
N LEU A 136 7.01 -5.55 -1.74
CA LEU A 136 6.73 -5.65 -3.16
C LEU A 136 7.36 -4.48 -3.91
N ALA A 137 8.10 -4.76 -5.00
CA ALA A 137 8.57 -3.73 -5.93
C ALA A 137 8.77 -4.33 -7.33
N GLY A 138 8.83 -3.47 -8.36
CA GLY A 138 8.71 -3.93 -9.73
C GLY A 138 7.27 -4.33 -10.07
N THR A 139 6.81 -3.99 -11.27
CA THR A 139 5.40 -4.18 -11.65
C THR A 139 5.26 -4.49 -13.13
N THR A 140 4.37 -5.43 -13.45
CA THR A 140 3.89 -5.64 -14.82
C THR A 140 2.36 -5.76 -14.85
N PRO A 141 1.67 -5.19 -15.85
CA PRO A 141 0.22 -5.34 -15.99
C PRO A 141 -0.19 -6.80 -16.23
N ARG A 142 -1.43 -7.12 -15.83
CA ARG A 142 -2.11 -8.36 -16.20
C ARG A 142 -3.19 -8.09 -17.22
N THR A 143 -3.28 -8.97 -18.20
CA THR A 143 -4.31 -8.96 -19.25
C THR A 143 -5.50 -9.85 -18.93
N GLY A 144 -5.30 -10.86 -18.06
CA GLY A 144 -6.24 -11.93 -17.77
C GLY A 144 -6.10 -13.13 -18.70
N ASP A 145 -5.25 -13.04 -19.75
CA ASP A 145 -4.85 -14.17 -20.57
C ASP A 145 -3.69 -14.91 -19.92
N PRO A 146 -3.85 -16.21 -19.55
CA PRO A 146 -2.84 -16.94 -18.77
C PRO A 146 -1.46 -17.02 -19.44
N ASP A 147 -1.41 -17.13 -20.77
CA ASP A 147 -0.15 -17.26 -21.49
C ASP A 147 0.59 -15.93 -21.60
N THR A 148 -0.14 -14.86 -21.83
CA THR A 148 0.41 -13.50 -21.85
C THR A 148 0.87 -13.09 -20.46
N ASP A 149 0.06 -13.35 -19.42
CA ASP A 149 0.39 -13.04 -18.04
C ASP A 149 1.63 -13.82 -17.56
N ARG A 150 1.80 -15.09 -17.97
CA ARG A 150 2.99 -15.89 -17.66
C ARG A 150 4.25 -15.35 -18.35
N ARG A 151 4.16 -14.92 -19.63
CA ARG A 151 5.29 -14.28 -20.31
C ARG A 151 5.71 -12.99 -19.62
N ALA A 152 4.73 -12.12 -19.30
CA ALA A 152 4.98 -10.88 -18.58
C ALA A 152 5.61 -11.12 -17.20
N ALA A 153 5.20 -12.17 -16.48
CA ALA A 153 5.82 -12.59 -15.22
C ALA A 153 7.30 -13.01 -15.40
N ASN A 154 7.60 -13.80 -16.43
CA ASN A 154 8.98 -14.21 -16.72
C ASN A 154 9.86 -13.03 -17.15
N GLU A 155 9.33 -12.11 -17.93
CA GLU A 155 10.00 -10.86 -18.30
C GLU A 155 10.27 -9.97 -17.08
N LEU A 156 9.32 -9.89 -16.15
CA LEU A 156 9.48 -9.16 -14.89
C LEU A 156 10.60 -9.75 -14.03
N LEU A 157 10.65 -11.09 -13.88
CA LEU A 157 11.70 -11.79 -13.16
C LEU A 157 13.08 -11.60 -13.82
N ALA A 158 13.15 -11.55 -15.14
CA ALA A 158 14.39 -11.37 -15.90
C ALA A 158 14.82 -9.89 -16.04
N SER A 159 13.97 -8.94 -15.66
CA SER A 159 14.21 -7.50 -15.83
C SER A 159 15.25 -6.98 -14.84
N GLU A 160 16.44 -6.63 -15.28
CA GLU A 160 17.48 -6.04 -14.44
C GLU A 160 16.98 -4.75 -13.74
N LYS A 161 16.27 -3.88 -14.46
CA LYS A 161 15.63 -2.67 -13.89
C LYS A 161 14.77 -3.01 -12.66
N ASN A 162 13.85 -3.98 -12.80
CA ASN A 162 12.94 -4.34 -11.73
C ASN A 162 13.63 -5.08 -10.58
N GLN A 163 14.66 -5.86 -10.87
CA GLN A 163 15.49 -6.52 -9.84
C GLN A 163 16.26 -5.49 -9.00
N ILE A 164 16.85 -4.47 -9.63
CA ILE A 164 17.53 -3.37 -8.91
C ILE A 164 16.51 -2.61 -8.05
N GLU A 165 15.35 -2.24 -8.62
CA GLU A 165 14.30 -1.56 -7.89
C GLU A 165 13.86 -2.35 -6.64
N HIS A 166 13.69 -3.66 -6.79
CA HIS A 166 13.27 -4.54 -5.71
C HIS A 166 14.36 -4.73 -4.65
N ARG A 167 15.62 -4.93 -5.07
CA ARG A 167 16.76 -5.12 -4.17
C ARG A 167 16.93 -3.95 -3.19
N VAL A 168 16.81 -2.72 -3.65
CA VAL A 168 16.90 -1.53 -2.79
C VAL A 168 15.88 -1.58 -1.63
N VAL A 169 14.69 -2.14 -1.89
CA VAL A 169 13.66 -2.27 -0.84
C VAL A 169 14.03 -3.37 0.15
N ILE A 170 14.49 -4.53 -0.34
CA ILE A 170 14.88 -5.66 0.51
C ILE A 170 16.03 -5.25 1.43
N ASP A 171 17.11 -4.69 0.87
CA ASP A 171 18.31 -4.32 1.61
C ASP A 171 17.97 -3.31 2.72
N MET A 172 17.15 -2.29 2.42
CA MET A 172 16.75 -1.32 3.44
C MET A 172 15.90 -1.95 4.56
N ILE A 173 14.95 -2.83 4.23
CA ILE A 173 14.13 -3.49 5.25
C ILE A 173 15.01 -4.40 6.11
N HIS A 174 15.89 -5.18 5.48
CA HIS A 174 16.85 -6.03 6.17
C HIS A 174 17.72 -5.22 7.13
N ASP A 175 18.41 -4.18 6.64
CA ASP A 175 19.33 -3.37 7.44
C ASP A 175 18.61 -2.62 8.58
N THR A 176 17.33 -2.26 8.36
CA THR A 176 16.50 -1.63 9.41
C THR A 176 16.10 -2.62 10.49
N LEU A 177 15.71 -3.85 10.12
CA LEU A 177 15.20 -4.85 11.06
C LEU A 177 16.33 -5.63 11.77
N LEU A 178 17.47 -5.82 11.10
CA LEU A 178 18.58 -6.63 11.61
C LEU A 178 19.03 -6.26 13.04
N PRO A 179 19.14 -4.97 13.43
CA PRO A 179 19.51 -4.59 14.80
C PRO A 179 18.53 -5.07 15.88
N TRP A 180 17.28 -5.37 15.50
CA TRP A 180 16.22 -5.84 16.40
C TRP A 180 16.12 -7.36 16.47
N CYS A 181 16.82 -8.07 15.56
CA CYS A 181 16.69 -9.51 15.38
C CYS A 181 17.94 -10.26 15.83
N SER A 182 17.75 -11.40 16.47
CA SER A 182 18.80 -12.41 16.67
C SER A 182 19.05 -13.24 15.40
N TYR A 183 18.05 -13.27 14.52
CA TYR A 183 18.05 -13.94 13.23
C TYR A 183 17.08 -13.21 12.29
N LEU A 184 17.49 -12.99 11.03
CA LEU A 184 16.65 -12.44 9.98
C LEU A 184 17.12 -13.03 8.63
N ASP A 185 16.19 -13.63 7.90
CA ASP A 185 16.44 -14.25 6.61
C ASP A 185 15.36 -13.87 5.60
N TRP A 186 15.60 -14.07 4.33
CA TRP A 186 14.65 -13.82 3.24
C TRP A 186 14.85 -14.79 2.09
N GLU A 187 13.81 -14.95 1.27
CA GLU A 187 13.91 -15.75 0.05
C GLU A 187 15.02 -15.22 -0.86
N PRO A 188 15.97 -16.08 -1.31
CA PRO A 188 17.12 -15.63 -2.09
C PRO A 188 16.73 -15.06 -3.47
N GLU A 189 15.61 -15.53 -4.03
CA GLU A 189 15.07 -15.09 -5.30
C GLU A 189 13.64 -14.55 -5.09
N PRO A 190 13.28 -13.42 -5.71
CA PRO A 190 11.92 -12.91 -5.60
C PRO A 190 10.92 -13.83 -6.32
N SER A 191 9.73 -13.92 -5.76
CA SER A 191 8.60 -14.62 -6.35
C SER A 191 7.63 -13.66 -7.03
N ILE A 192 6.75 -14.18 -7.92
CA ILE A 192 5.68 -13.38 -8.54
C ILE A 192 4.48 -13.32 -7.61
N VAL A 193 4.17 -12.12 -7.14
CA VAL A 193 2.95 -11.84 -6.38
C VAL A 193 1.88 -11.30 -7.33
N THR A 194 0.88 -12.14 -7.59
CA THR A 194 -0.22 -11.80 -8.48
C THR A 194 -1.33 -11.06 -7.72
N VAL A 195 -1.62 -9.86 -8.16
CA VAL A 195 -2.78 -9.05 -7.75
C VAL A 195 -3.74 -8.96 -8.94
N ALA A 196 -5.00 -8.64 -8.74
CA ALA A 196 -6.03 -8.78 -9.78
C ALA A 196 -5.63 -8.27 -11.18
N ASN A 197 -5.02 -7.09 -11.26
CA ASN A 197 -4.69 -6.41 -12.52
C ASN A 197 -3.20 -6.15 -12.75
N VAL A 198 -2.33 -6.58 -11.82
CA VAL A 198 -0.87 -6.43 -11.92
C VAL A 198 -0.16 -7.63 -11.28
N GLN A 199 1.11 -7.79 -11.61
CA GLN A 199 2.05 -8.70 -10.97
C GLN A 199 3.21 -7.89 -10.42
N HIS A 200 3.74 -8.30 -9.27
CA HIS A 200 4.89 -7.69 -8.61
C HIS A 200 5.97 -8.72 -8.33
N LEU A 201 7.21 -8.28 -8.19
CA LEU A 201 8.20 -9.05 -7.46
C LEU A 201 7.92 -8.92 -5.96
N GLY A 202 7.98 -10.03 -5.25
CA GLY A 202 7.83 -10.08 -3.80
C GLY A 202 8.87 -11.00 -3.19
N THR A 203 9.38 -10.63 -2.01
CA THR A 203 10.34 -11.42 -1.24
C THR A 203 9.83 -11.58 0.18
N ALA A 204 9.59 -12.81 0.61
CA ALA A 204 9.23 -13.07 2.00
C ALA A 204 10.47 -12.95 2.89
N MET A 205 10.30 -12.26 4.01
CA MET A 205 11.32 -12.08 5.05
C MET A 205 10.74 -12.58 6.37
N GLU A 206 11.54 -13.35 7.10
CA GLU A 206 11.17 -13.89 8.41
C GLU A 206 12.37 -13.82 9.36
N GLY A 207 12.11 -13.49 10.62
CA GLY A 207 13.15 -13.38 11.63
C GLY A 207 12.63 -13.60 13.05
N HIS A 208 13.55 -13.58 13.98
CA HIS A 208 13.29 -13.72 15.40
C HIS A 208 13.84 -12.49 16.15
N LEU A 209 12.96 -11.78 16.84
CA LEU A 209 13.29 -10.58 17.59
C LEU A 209 14.15 -10.92 18.83
N SER A 210 15.12 -10.06 19.11
CA SER A 210 15.95 -10.13 20.31
C SER A 210 15.26 -9.52 21.52
N ASP A 211 15.69 -9.91 22.72
CA ASP A 211 15.28 -9.26 23.96
C ASP A 211 16.18 -8.02 24.25
N PRO A 212 15.62 -6.90 24.74
CA PRO A 212 14.19 -6.66 24.95
C PRO A 212 13.43 -6.50 23.63
N ARG A 213 12.30 -7.20 23.50
CA ARG A 213 11.50 -7.21 22.30
C ARG A 213 10.88 -5.82 22.00
N PRO A 214 11.05 -5.26 20.79
CA PRO A 214 10.39 -4.03 20.41
C PRO A 214 8.88 -4.23 20.26
N ASN A 215 8.11 -3.15 20.43
CA ASN A 215 6.72 -3.10 20.03
C ASN A 215 6.64 -3.00 18.50
N VAL A 216 5.60 -3.60 17.88
CA VAL A 216 5.42 -3.53 16.41
C VAL A 216 5.38 -2.10 15.89
N LEU A 217 4.92 -1.11 16.67
CA LEU A 217 4.88 0.30 16.26
C LEU A 217 6.27 0.91 16.13
N GLU A 218 7.24 0.50 16.97
CA GLU A 218 8.64 0.94 16.85
C GLU A 218 9.25 0.47 15.53
N LEU A 219 8.93 -0.77 15.13
CA LEU A 219 9.37 -1.32 13.84
C LEU A 219 8.67 -0.63 12.66
N VAL A 220 7.38 -0.32 12.77
CA VAL A 220 6.64 0.46 11.76
C VAL A 220 7.26 1.83 11.58
N GLU A 221 7.59 2.54 12.66
CA GLU A 221 8.22 3.86 12.62
C GLU A 221 9.60 3.81 11.95
N ALA A 222 10.41 2.80 12.29
CA ALA A 222 11.75 2.63 11.71
C ALA A 222 11.69 2.35 10.20
N LEU A 223 10.72 1.54 9.75
CA LEU A 223 10.60 1.14 8.34
C LEU A 223 10.01 2.24 7.45
N LEU A 224 9.15 3.14 7.96
CA LEU A 224 8.42 4.09 7.12
C LEU A 224 9.17 5.42 6.89
N PRO A 225 8.99 5.98 5.69
CA PRO A 225 8.51 5.33 4.47
C PRO A 225 9.56 4.39 3.88
N THR A 226 9.12 3.23 3.37
CA THR A 226 10.01 2.30 2.67
C THR A 226 10.49 2.89 1.34
N PRO A 227 11.59 2.41 0.72
CA PRO A 227 11.99 2.82 -0.63
C PRO A 227 10.96 2.47 -1.70
N ALA A 228 10.04 1.52 -1.41
CA ALA A 228 8.91 1.21 -2.29
C ALA A 228 7.91 2.36 -2.39
N LEU A 229 7.89 3.31 -1.43
CA LEU A 229 6.98 4.46 -1.37
C LEU A 229 7.67 5.81 -1.31
N GLY A 230 8.87 5.90 -0.73
CA GLY A 230 9.69 7.10 -0.66
C GLY A 230 10.78 7.09 -1.72
N GLY A 231 11.82 6.34 -1.47
CA GLY A 231 13.02 6.24 -2.31
C GLY A 231 14.27 6.09 -1.45
N PHE A 232 15.42 6.14 -2.11
CA PHE A 232 16.71 5.98 -1.44
C PHE A 232 17.79 6.87 -2.10
N PRO A 233 18.64 7.61 -1.34
CA PRO A 233 18.58 7.81 0.12
C PRO A 233 17.29 8.50 0.56
N ARG A 234 16.80 8.13 1.74
CA ARG A 234 15.44 8.49 2.22
C ARG A 234 15.18 9.98 2.30
N ALA A 235 16.10 10.74 2.91
CA ALA A 235 15.92 12.18 3.12
C ALA A 235 15.84 12.94 1.79
N ASP A 236 16.78 12.67 0.90
CA ASP A 236 16.90 13.36 -0.40
C ASP A 236 15.71 13.01 -1.31
N ALA A 237 15.28 11.74 -1.28
CA ALA A 237 14.10 11.29 -2.02
C ALA A 237 12.82 11.98 -1.54
N LEU A 238 12.62 12.12 -0.22
CA LEU A 238 11.45 12.81 0.34
C LEU A 238 11.47 14.32 0.03
N GLU A 239 12.63 14.96 0.00
CA GLU A 239 12.76 16.35 -0.41
C GLU A 239 12.36 16.55 -1.89
N LEU A 240 12.87 15.68 -2.78
CA LEU A 240 12.49 15.68 -4.19
C LEU A 240 10.98 15.48 -4.38
N ILE A 241 10.40 14.49 -3.70
CA ILE A 241 8.96 14.20 -3.74
C ILE A 241 8.14 15.44 -3.32
N ALA A 242 8.50 16.08 -2.21
CA ALA A 242 7.80 17.25 -1.69
C ALA A 242 7.82 18.43 -2.67
N ARG A 243 8.91 18.59 -3.43
CA ARG A 243 9.07 19.64 -4.42
C ARG A 243 8.29 19.36 -5.71
N GLU A 244 8.33 18.11 -6.19
CA GLU A 244 7.84 17.76 -7.53
C GLU A 244 6.36 17.35 -7.56
N GLU A 245 5.83 16.62 -6.56
CA GLU A 245 4.45 16.15 -6.58
C GLU A 245 3.42 17.28 -6.42
N GLY A 246 3.70 18.25 -5.53
CA GLY A 246 2.85 19.43 -5.31
C GLY A 246 1.50 19.15 -4.65
N PHE A 247 1.37 18.01 -3.98
CA PHE A 247 0.23 17.69 -3.13
C PHE A 247 0.67 16.98 -1.85
N THR A 248 -0.23 16.87 -0.88
CA THR A 248 0.03 16.13 0.36
C THR A 248 -0.49 14.72 0.23
N ARG A 249 0.37 13.72 0.44
CA ARG A 249 0.01 12.30 0.33
C ARG A 249 -1.03 11.83 1.35
N GLY A 250 -1.19 12.57 2.47
CA GLY A 250 -2.13 12.19 3.53
C GLY A 250 -1.74 10.84 4.15
N ARG A 251 -2.66 9.88 4.11
CA ARG A 251 -2.44 8.51 4.60
C ARG A 251 -1.84 7.56 3.56
N TYR A 252 -1.81 7.95 2.28
CA TYR A 252 -1.20 7.14 1.21
C TYR A 252 0.30 6.95 1.43
N GLY A 253 0.79 5.72 1.32
CA GLY A 253 2.21 5.37 1.49
C GLY A 253 2.68 5.29 2.94
N GLY A 254 1.78 5.49 3.91
CA GLY A 254 2.02 5.19 5.31
C GLY A 254 1.75 3.71 5.63
N ALA A 255 1.42 3.41 6.90
CA ALA A 255 1.03 2.08 7.33
C ALA A 255 -0.43 2.06 7.82
N VAL A 256 -1.07 0.91 7.66
CA VAL A 256 -2.39 0.63 8.19
C VAL A 256 -2.40 -0.77 8.80
N GLY A 257 -2.91 -0.89 10.02
CA GLY A 257 -2.86 -2.17 10.70
C GLY A 257 -3.46 -2.11 12.10
N TRP A 258 -3.03 -3.00 12.94
CA TRP A 258 -3.43 -3.08 14.35
C TRP A 258 -2.26 -3.49 15.23
N VAL A 259 -2.33 -3.13 16.49
CA VAL A 259 -1.42 -3.53 17.55
C VAL A 259 -2.26 -3.96 18.75
N ASP A 260 -1.82 -5.00 19.47
CA ASP A 260 -2.43 -5.44 20.72
C ASP A 260 -1.63 -4.97 21.95
N ALA A 261 -2.15 -5.33 23.13
CA ALA A 261 -1.53 -4.95 24.41
C ALA A 261 -0.17 -5.65 24.66
N ALA A 262 0.13 -6.73 23.96
CA ALA A 262 1.42 -7.41 24.04
C ALA A 262 2.47 -6.78 23.12
N GLY A 263 2.08 -5.83 22.28
CA GLY A 263 2.94 -5.23 21.26
C GLY A 263 3.03 -6.04 19.98
N ASP A 264 2.20 -7.09 19.84
CA ASP A 264 2.04 -7.84 18.59
C ASP A 264 1.14 -7.09 17.63
N GLY A 265 1.24 -7.38 16.33
CA GLY A 265 0.37 -6.73 15.35
C GLY A 265 0.71 -7.07 13.92
N VAL A 266 -0.16 -6.59 13.02
CA VAL A 266 0.00 -6.74 11.57
C VAL A 266 -0.23 -5.38 10.92
N TRP A 267 0.74 -4.93 10.13
CA TRP A 267 0.73 -3.64 9.45
C TRP A 267 1.03 -3.82 7.98
N ALA A 268 0.15 -3.30 7.15
CA ALA A 268 0.32 -3.27 5.69
C ALA A 268 0.72 -1.87 5.22
N VAL A 269 1.38 -1.78 4.09
CA VAL A 269 1.64 -0.50 3.43
C VAL A 269 0.33 0.08 2.91
N ALA A 270 0.04 1.35 3.18
CA ALA A 270 -1.22 1.99 2.81
C ALA A 270 -1.23 2.40 1.33
N ILE A 271 -1.43 1.42 0.46
CA ILE A 271 -1.54 1.55 -0.99
C ILE A 271 -2.83 0.90 -1.51
N ARG A 272 -3.14 1.08 -2.80
CA ARG A 272 -4.40 0.61 -3.39
C ARG A 272 -5.59 1.11 -2.56
N CYS A 273 -5.61 2.42 -2.31
CA CYS A 273 -6.49 3.07 -1.36
C CYS A 273 -7.18 4.31 -1.94
N ALA A 274 -8.19 4.75 -1.22
CA ALA A 274 -8.89 6.00 -1.46
C ALA A 274 -9.23 6.70 -0.14
N GLU A 275 -9.20 8.03 -0.13
CA GLU A 275 -9.73 8.86 0.94
C GLU A 275 -11.08 9.44 0.52
N LEU A 276 -12.13 9.10 1.25
CA LEU A 276 -13.48 9.61 1.04
C LEU A 276 -13.64 10.98 1.69
N SER A 277 -14.40 11.87 1.04
CA SER A 277 -14.92 13.09 1.67
C SER A 277 -15.86 12.76 2.83
N ALA A 278 -16.07 13.71 3.74
CA ALA A 278 -16.95 13.52 4.91
C ALA A 278 -18.39 13.14 4.52
N ASP A 279 -18.90 13.66 3.41
CA ASP A 279 -20.22 13.33 2.85
C ASP A 279 -20.21 12.06 1.97
N ARG A 280 -19.03 11.43 1.78
CA ARG A 280 -18.77 10.25 0.94
C ARG A 280 -19.14 10.42 -0.53
N ARG A 281 -19.28 11.64 -1.03
CA ARG A 281 -19.62 11.91 -2.42
C ARG A 281 -18.41 12.04 -3.33
N SER A 282 -17.24 12.11 -2.74
CA SER A 282 -15.99 12.04 -3.50
C SER A 282 -14.98 11.12 -2.84
N ALA A 283 -14.08 10.57 -3.65
CA ALA A 283 -12.97 9.73 -3.24
C ALA A 283 -11.70 10.20 -3.96
N ARG A 284 -10.65 10.49 -3.21
CA ARG A 284 -9.32 10.80 -3.70
C ARG A 284 -8.47 9.53 -3.71
N LEU A 285 -7.99 9.14 -4.88
CA LEU A 285 -7.14 8.00 -5.10
C LEU A 285 -5.72 8.47 -5.41
N VAL A 286 -4.73 7.77 -4.87
CA VAL A 286 -3.31 8.07 -5.12
C VAL A 286 -2.60 6.79 -5.56
N ALA A 287 -1.74 6.89 -6.58
CA ALA A 287 -0.83 5.82 -6.95
C ALA A 287 0.50 6.37 -7.45
N GLY A 288 1.59 5.68 -7.13
CA GLY A 288 2.95 6.02 -7.53
C GLY A 288 3.69 4.87 -8.19
N GLY A 289 4.75 5.20 -8.89
CA GLY A 289 5.73 4.30 -9.50
C GLY A 289 7.13 4.57 -8.99
N GLY A 290 7.97 3.54 -8.88
CA GLY A 290 9.38 3.64 -8.52
C GLY A 290 10.21 4.08 -9.70
N ILE A 291 10.87 5.23 -9.58
CA ILE A 291 11.68 5.83 -10.64
C ILE A 291 13.15 5.49 -10.42
N VAL A 292 13.76 4.88 -11.41
CA VAL A 292 15.18 4.55 -11.51
C VAL A 292 15.79 5.14 -12.80
N ALA A 293 17.08 4.94 -13.03
CA ALA A 293 17.81 5.54 -14.16
C ALA A 293 17.18 5.29 -15.54
N ASP A 294 16.59 4.09 -15.73
CA ASP A 294 16.02 3.64 -17.00
C ASP A 294 14.47 3.81 -17.06
N SER A 295 13.89 4.53 -16.11
CA SER A 295 12.46 4.82 -16.11
C SER A 295 12.06 5.74 -17.26
N GLU A 296 10.98 5.35 -17.98
CA GLU A 296 10.40 6.13 -19.07
C GLU A 296 9.08 6.77 -18.62
N PRO A 297 8.93 8.11 -18.69
CA PRO A 297 7.79 8.82 -18.12
C PRO A 297 6.42 8.32 -18.57
N LEU A 298 6.26 7.94 -19.84
CA LEU A 298 4.99 7.41 -20.36
C LEU A 298 4.71 5.98 -19.86
N ALA A 299 5.74 5.16 -19.67
CA ALA A 299 5.59 3.83 -19.09
C ALA A 299 5.18 3.92 -17.61
N GLU A 300 5.79 4.83 -16.85
CA GLU A 300 5.44 5.08 -15.44
C GLU A 300 4.01 5.64 -15.29
N LEU A 301 3.56 6.49 -16.24
CA LEU A 301 2.17 6.95 -16.31
C LEU A 301 1.20 5.77 -16.51
N ALA A 302 1.51 4.87 -17.42
CA ALA A 302 0.70 3.66 -17.68
C ALA A 302 0.67 2.74 -16.46
N GLU A 303 1.79 2.57 -15.74
CA GLU A 303 1.88 1.79 -14.53
C GLU A 303 0.98 2.37 -13.41
N THR A 304 1.06 3.69 -13.16
CA THR A 304 0.18 4.33 -12.19
C THR A 304 -1.30 4.23 -12.57
N GLN A 305 -1.63 4.28 -13.86
CA GLN A 305 -2.99 4.07 -14.35
C GLN A 305 -3.49 2.66 -14.01
N ALA A 306 -2.67 1.64 -14.23
CA ALA A 306 -3.00 0.27 -13.86
C ALA A 306 -3.18 0.11 -12.34
N LYS A 307 -2.34 0.75 -11.54
CA LYS A 307 -2.44 0.75 -10.07
C LYS A 307 -3.72 1.42 -9.56
N LEU A 308 -4.14 2.55 -10.16
CA LEU A 308 -5.39 3.25 -9.83
C LEU A 308 -6.63 2.42 -10.18
N GLN A 309 -6.56 1.64 -11.26
CA GLN A 309 -7.69 0.86 -11.77
C GLN A 309 -8.29 -0.10 -10.72
N ALA A 310 -7.48 -0.59 -9.79
CA ALA A 310 -7.92 -1.46 -8.71
C ALA A 310 -9.03 -0.82 -7.86
N MET A 311 -8.76 0.39 -7.35
CA MET A 311 -9.74 1.13 -6.53
C MET A 311 -10.85 1.74 -7.39
N LEU A 312 -10.52 2.28 -8.57
CA LEU A 312 -11.51 2.82 -9.50
C LEU A 312 -12.60 1.78 -9.79
N SER A 313 -12.22 0.56 -10.18
CA SER A 313 -13.18 -0.50 -10.51
C SER A 313 -14.02 -0.92 -9.30
N ALA A 314 -13.45 -0.89 -8.09
CA ALA A 314 -14.20 -1.22 -6.88
C ALA A 314 -15.22 -0.15 -6.49
N ILE A 315 -14.94 1.14 -6.80
CA ILE A 315 -15.83 2.26 -6.51
C ILE A 315 -16.93 2.37 -7.57
N VAL A 316 -16.56 2.39 -8.87
CA VAL A 316 -17.47 2.77 -9.96
C VAL A 316 -18.29 1.59 -10.54
N ARG A 317 -18.02 0.36 -10.17
CA ARG A 317 -18.86 -0.76 -10.63
C ARG A 317 -20.20 -0.77 -9.88
N PRO A 318 -21.31 -0.96 -10.59
CA PRO A 318 -22.65 -1.07 -10.00
C PRO A 318 -22.81 -2.33 -9.14
#